data_b1c9e091f740b7392ed4b7c595f3e72d
#
_entry.id   b1c9e091f740b7392ed4b7c595f3e72d
#
_cell.length_a   1.000
_cell.length_b   1.000
_cell.length_c   1.000
_cell.angle_alpha   90.00
_cell.angle_beta   90.00
_cell.angle_gamma   90.00
#
_symmetry.space_group_name_H-M   'P 1'
#
loop_
_entity.id
_entity.type
_entity.pdbx_description
1 polymer ?
#
loop_
_entity_poly.entity_id
_entity_poly.type
_entity_poly.pdbx_seq_one_letter_code
_entity_poly.pdbx_strand_id
1 'polypeptide(L)'
;MNGAALWGAYYRLNPDKFCADYLHLSLKRFQKFLLVMMFWSTTFVLIACRGLGKTYLSAIYCVVRCILYPGTRVCIASGTRGQAINVLEKIIQELKPKSTELCAEINEKETRINGNNAQIAFKNTSIIKVVTASDSSRGNRCNVLLLDEYRLISKDTIDTVLKKFLTFRRLPLYAELTDEEKKREYDKEKNLTLWLTSPFFKDHWSYTKCVDTYNAMLDDSRRQFVCGFPYELSIHEGLLDPEIVADEMAERGAQFICAHIRNQVFDGDTIQVVLSGSMHCKLPSEVYVNK
;
A
#
# COMPACT_ATOMS: atom_id res chain seq x y z
N MET A 1 19.39 -24.32 -10.76
CA MET A 1 18.68 -23.40 -9.85
C MET A 1 17.95 -24.23 -8.79
N ASN A 2 18.05 -23.88 -7.51
CA ASN A 2 17.34 -24.57 -6.44
C ASN A 2 15.82 -24.31 -6.60
N GLY A 3 14.95 -25.32 -6.37
CA GLY A 3 13.49 -25.20 -6.53
C GLY A 3 12.88 -24.06 -5.70
N ALA A 4 13.42 -23.81 -4.50
CA ALA A 4 12.99 -22.66 -3.67
C ALA A 4 13.29 -21.31 -4.31
N ALA A 5 14.40 -21.16 -5.03
CA ALA A 5 14.75 -19.93 -5.72
C ALA A 5 13.82 -19.66 -6.93
N LEU A 6 13.45 -20.72 -7.67
CA LEU A 6 12.47 -20.62 -8.75
C LEU A 6 11.08 -20.28 -8.23
N TRP A 7 10.65 -20.92 -7.16
CA TRP A 7 9.40 -20.64 -6.48
C TRP A 7 9.33 -19.17 -6.03
N GLY A 8 10.35 -18.68 -5.34
CA GLY A 8 10.42 -17.29 -4.90
C GLY A 8 10.44 -16.29 -6.06
N ALA A 9 11.19 -16.57 -7.12
CA ALA A 9 11.25 -15.72 -8.31
C ALA A 9 9.88 -15.62 -9.01
N TYR A 10 9.19 -16.76 -9.17
CA TYR A 10 7.86 -16.81 -9.79
C TYR A 10 6.84 -15.96 -9.01
N TYR A 11 6.73 -16.16 -7.70
CA TYR A 11 5.72 -15.44 -6.91
C TYR A 11 6.08 -13.97 -6.65
N ARG A 12 7.34 -13.59 -6.67
CA ARG A 12 7.75 -12.17 -6.64
C ARG A 12 7.27 -11.40 -7.87
N LEU A 13 7.16 -12.07 -9.02
CA LEU A 13 6.60 -11.51 -10.25
C LEU A 13 5.06 -11.63 -10.30
N ASN A 14 4.48 -12.57 -9.56
CA ASN A 14 3.06 -12.88 -9.55
C ASN A 14 2.50 -12.89 -8.11
N PRO A 15 2.49 -11.75 -7.40
CA PRO A 15 2.05 -11.69 -6.00
C PRO A 15 0.56 -11.99 -5.83
N ASP A 16 -0.26 -11.76 -6.85
CA ASP A 16 -1.66 -12.13 -6.89
C ASP A 16 -1.86 -13.65 -6.92
N LYS A 17 -0.99 -14.38 -7.63
CA LYS A 17 -0.96 -15.83 -7.62
C LYS A 17 -0.53 -16.39 -6.27
N PHE A 18 0.46 -15.75 -5.64
CA PHE A 18 0.87 -16.11 -4.27
C PHE A 18 -0.29 -16.02 -3.29
N CYS A 19 -1.13 -14.99 -3.39
CA CYS A 19 -2.32 -14.86 -2.57
C CYS A 19 -3.29 -16.04 -2.77
N ALA A 20 -3.50 -16.46 -4.01
CA ALA A 20 -4.43 -17.54 -4.32
C ALA A 20 -3.86 -18.93 -3.97
N ASP A 21 -2.63 -19.19 -4.38
CA ASP A 21 -2.04 -20.54 -4.37
C ASP A 21 -1.46 -20.90 -2.99
N TYR A 22 -0.85 -19.92 -2.31
CA TYR A 22 -0.17 -20.14 -1.03
C TYR A 22 -0.97 -19.62 0.17
N LEU A 23 -1.57 -18.43 0.08
CA LEU A 23 -2.33 -17.86 1.21
C LEU A 23 -3.82 -18.24 1.18
N HIS A 24 -4.30 -18.85 0.09
CA HIS A 24 -5.71 -19.21 -0.12
C HIS A 24 -6.67 -18.02 -0.01
N LEU A 25 -6.19 -16.84 -0.42
CA LEU A 25 -6.94 -15.60 -0.41
C LEU A 25 -7.50 -15.28 -1.79
N SER A 26 -8.81 -15.12 -1.88
CA SER A 26 -9.47 -14.70 -3.12
C SER A 26 -9.46 -13.17 -3.22
N LEU A 27 -8.81 -12.65 -4.27
CA LEU A 27 -8.76 -11.22 -4.57
C LEU A 27 -9.66 -10.89 -5.76
N LYS A 28 -10.32 -9.73 -5.69
CA LYS A 28 -11.03 -9.14 -6.83
C LYS A 28 -10.05 -8.69 -7.91
N ARG A 29 -10.52 -8.55 -9.16
CA ARG A 29 -9.64 -8.22 -10.30
C ARG A 29 -8.83 -6.95 -10.08
N PHE A 30 -9.47 -5.88 -9.62
CA PHE A 30 -8.77 -4.63 -9.34
C PHE A 30 -7.76 -4.75 -8.19
N GLN A 31 -8.04 -5.57 -7.17
CA GLN A 31 -7.11 -5.82 -6.06
C GLN A 31 -5.86 -6.57 -6.54
N LYS A 32 -6.03 -7.56 -7.44
CA LYS A 32 -4.89 -8.25 -8.07
C LYS A 32 -4.01 -7.28 -8.83
N PHE A 33 -4.62 -6.43 -9.67
CA PHE A 33 -3.91 -5.38 -10.40
C PHE A 33 -3.15 -4.44 -9.47
N LEU A 34 -3.82 -3.90 -8.45
CA LEU A 34 -3.18 -3.00 -7.48
C LEU A 34 -2.03 -3.67 -6.75
N LEU A 35 -2.20 -4.92 -6.33
CA LEU A 35 -1.15 -5.67 -5.64
C LEU A 35 0.10 -5.82 -6.53
N VAL A 36 -0.07 -6.20 -7.79
CA VAL A 36 1.03 -6.30 -8.76
C VAL A 36 1.73 -4.94 -8.91
N MET A 37 0.97 -3.85 -9.05
CA MET A 37 1.54 -2.50 -9.19
C MET A 37 2.26 -2.02 -7.91
N MET A 38 1.77 -2.41 -6.72
CA MET A 38 2.46 -2.14 -5.44
C MET A 38 3.82 -2.85 -5.35
N PHE A 39 3.94 -4.04 -5.90
CA PHE A 39 5.21 -4.78 -5.96
C PHE A 39 6.16 -4.26 -7.04
N TRP A 40 5.62 -3.81 -8.17
CA TRP A 40 6.41 -3.27 -9.27
C TRP A 40 6.99 -1.88 -8.94
N SER A 41 6.23 -1.05 -8.21
CA SER A 41 6.57 0.37 -7.99
C SER A 41 7.57 0.55 -6.86
N THR A 42 8.44 1.55 -6.97
CA THR A 42 9.25 2.06 -5.85
C THR A 42 8.49 3.12 -5.05
N THR A 43 7.60 3.86 -5.71
CA THR A 43 6.63 4.76 -5.11
C THR A 43 5.26 4.45 -5.69
N PHE A 44 4.33 4.07 -4.83
CA PHE A 44 2.95 3.76 -5.17
C PHE A 44 2.01 4.72 -4.46
N VAL A 45 1.11 5.37 -5.19
CA VAL A 45 0.11 6.29 -4.64
C VAL A 45 -1.29 5.81 -5.04
N LEU A 46 -2.15 5.58 -4.06
CA LEU A 46 -3.55 5.21 -4.26
C LEU A 46 -4.47 6.23 -3.63
N ILE A 47 -5.34 6.80 -4.46
CA ILE A 47 -6.46 7.63 -4.03
C ILE A 47 -7.73 6.81 -4.24
N ALA A 48 -8.44 6.48 -3.18
CA ALA A 48 -9.60 5.62 -3.31
C ALA A 48 -10.69 6.02 -2.30
N CYS A 49 -11.94 5.86 -2.73
CA CYS A 49 -13.11 6.10 -1.89
C CYS A 49 -13.10 5.25 -0.62
N ARG A 50 -13.99 5.55 0.31
CA ARG A 50 -14.32 4.64 1.42
C ARG A 50 -14.90 3.33 0.86
N GLY A 51 -14.70 2.23 1.58
CA GLY A 51 -15.23 0.93 1.18
C GLY A 51 -14.40 0.19 0.13
N LEU A 52 -13.45 0.82 -0.59
CA LEU A 52 -12.65 0.12 -1.60
C LEU A 52 -11.68 -0.95 -1.02
N GLY A 53 -11.53 -1.01 0.30
CA GLY A 53 -10.66 -2.01 0.93
C GLY A 53 -9.18 -1.63 0.96
N LYS A 54 -8.83 -0.33 1.00
CA LYS A 54 -7.43 0.16 1.11
C LYS A 54 -6.65 -0.55 2.22
N THR A 55 -7.20 -0.56 3.43
CA THR A 55 -6.55 -1.17 4.61
C THR A 55 -6.39 -2.69 4.44
N TYR A 56 -7.37 -3.37 3.84
CA TYR A 56 -7.29 -4.80 3.53
C TYR A 56 -6.17 -5.09 2.52
N LEU A 57 -6.10 -4.31 1.45
CA LEU A 57 -5.04 -4.44 0.45
C LEU A 57 -3.65 -4.15 1.03
N SER A 58 -3.55 -3.16 1.92
CA SER A 58 -2.33 -2.85 2.67
C SER A 58 -1.89 -4.03 3.54
N ALA A 59 -2.83 -4.67 4.23
CA ALA A 59 -2.57 -5.85 5.05
C ALA A 59 -2.02 -7.02 4.20
N ILE A 60 -2.66 -7.31 3.06
CA ILE A 60 -2.21 -8.33 2.11
C ILE A 60 -0.83 -8.02 1.59
N TYR A 61 -0.60 -6.80 1.11
CA TYR A 61 0.72 -6.38 0.62
C TYR A 61 1.82 -6.60 1.67
N CYS A 62 1.58 -6.16 2.91
CA CYS A 62 2.55 -6.31 4.00
C CYS A 62 2.89 -7.78 4.26
N VAL A 63 1.87 -8.66 4.32
CA VAL A 63 2.04 -10.12 4.51
C VAL A 63 2.84 -10.72 3.36
N VAL A 64 2.39 -10.52 2.13
CA VAL A 64 3.04 -11.09 0.93
C VAL A 64 4.48 -10.58 0.82
N ARG A 65 4.71 -9.30 1.09
CA ARG A 65 6.06 -8.71 1.07
C ARG A 65 6.96 -9.34 2.13
N CYS A 66 6.46 -9.52 3.35
CA CYS A 66 7.23 -10.12 4.44
C CYS A 66 7.58 -11.60 4.18
N ILE A 67 6.69 -12.36 3.57
CA ILE A 67 6.95 -13.78 3.27
C ILE A 67 7.90 -13.93 2.08
N LEU A 68 7.61 -13.28 0.95
CA LEU A 68 8.40 -13.42 -0.28
C LEU A 68 9.78 -12.76 -0.23
N TYR A 69 9.98 -11.81 0.69
CA TYR A 69 11.23 -11.06 0.86
C TYR A 69 11.70 -11.11 2.31
N PRO A 70 12.30 -12.22 2.75
CA PRO A 70 12.75 -12.41 4.13
C PRO A 70 13.63 -11.29 4.65
N GLY A 71 13.49 -10.96 5.92
CA GLY A 71 14.19 -9.84 6.55
C GLY A 71 13.60 -8.46 6.19
N THR A 72 12.41 -8.42 5.57
CA THR A 72 11.69 -7.16 5.28
C THR A 72 11.28 -6.47 6.58
N ARG A 73 11.46 -5.15 6.62
CA ARG A 73 10.97 -4.29 7.70
C ARG A 73 9.99 -3.28 7.14
N VAL A 74 8.72 -3.44 7.48
CA VAL A 74 7.64 -2.52 7.11
C VAL A 74 7.37 -1.58 8.28
N CYS A 75 7.39 -0.28 8.04
CA CYS A 75 6.84 0.71 8.95
C CYS A 75 5.50 1.22 8.41
N ILE A 76 4.47 1.19 9.24
CA ILE A 76 3.14 1.73 8.92
C ILE A 76 2.91 2.98 9.75
N ALA A 77 2.64 4.10 9.10
CA ALA A 77 2.24 5.35 9.73
C ALA A 77 0.88 5.82 9.17
N SER A 78 0.09 6.46 10.00
CA SER A 78 -1.18 7.08 9.63
C SER A 78 -1.39 8.37 10.43
N GLY A 79 -2.45 9.13 10.12
CA GLY A 79 -2.83 10.34 10.87
C GLY A 79 -3.04 10.08 12.35
N THR A 80 -3.54 8.91 12.71
CA THR A 80 -3.63 8.43 14.09
C THR A 80 -3.01 7.04 14.22
N ARG A 81 -2.51 6.74 15.42
CA ARG A 81 -1.95 5.42 15.70
C ARG A 81 -2.99 4.30 15.57
N GLY A 82 -4.24 4.55 15.99
CA GLY A 82 -5.33 3.60 15.86
C GLY A 82 -5.57 3.18 14.40
N GLN A 83 -5.57 4.14 13.48
CA GLN A 83 -5.70 3.83 12.06
C GLN A 83 -4.57 2.93 11.54
N ALA A 84 -3.33 3.17 11.96
CA ALA A 84 -2.20 2.33 11.58
C ALA A 84 -2.30 0.91 12.19
N ILE A 85 -2.83 0.77 13.40
CA ILE A 85 -3.07 -0.52 14.05
C ILE A 85 -4.12 -1.35 13.30
N ASN A 86 -5.14 -0.73 12.70
CA ASN A 86 -6.17 -1.42 11.93
C ASN A 86 -5.58 -2.31 10.83
N VAL A 87 -4.42 -1.95 10.27
CA VAL A 87 -3.74 -2.82 9.28
C VAL A 87 -3.26 -4.12 9.93
N LEU A 88 -2.70 -4.05 11.14
CA LEU A 88 -2.26 -5.24 11.88
C LEU A 88 -3.46 -6.09 12.32
N GLU A 89 -4.53 -5.45 12.77
CA GLU A 89 -5.77 -6.14 13.16
C GLU A 89 -6.37 -6.89 11.98
N LYS A 90 -6.38 -6.31 10.78
CA LYS A 90 -6.82 -6.99 9.57
C LYS A 90 -5.98 -8.23 9.26
N ILE A 91 -4.69 -8.19 9.48
CA ILE A 91 -3.82 -9.37 9.30
C ILE A 91 -4.22 -10.48 10.28
N ILE A 92 -4.40 -10.14 11.56
CA ILE A 92 -4.66 -11.14 12.60
C ILE A 92 -6.10 -11.63 12.61
N GLN A 93 -7.08 -10.73 12.39
CA GLN A 93 -8.50 -11.06 12.52
C GLN A 93 -9.12 -11.54 11.21
N GLU A 94 -8.62 -11.07 10.05
CA GLU A 94 -9.25 -11.39 8.76
C GLU A 94 -8.40 -12.29 7.86
N LEU A 95 -7.06 -12.11 7.80
CA LEU A 95 -6.20 -12.89 6.91
C LEU A 95 -5.74 -14.19 7.58
N LYS A 96 -5.23 -14.11 8.81
CA LYS A 96 -4.70 -15.26 9.54
C LYS A 96 -5.73 -16.41 9.69
N PRO A 97 -7.03 -16.17 10.03
CA PRO A 97 -8.00 -17.25 10.14
C PRO A 97 -8.32 -17.96 8.80
N LYS A 98 -7.98 -17.34 7.68
CA LYS A 98 -8.24 -17.87 6.33
C LYS A 98 -7.07 -18.65 5.74
N SER A 99 -5.90 -18.58 6.36
CA SER A 99 -4.67 -19.18 5.81
C SER A 99 -3.87 -19.86 6.92
N THR A 100 -3.78 -21.19 6.86
CA THR A 100 -2.94 -22.01 7.73
C THR A 100 -1.46 -21.73 7.50
N GLU A 101 -1.10 -21.43 6.27
CA GLU A 101 0.25 -21.06 5.85
C GLU A 101 0.67 -19.75 6.49
N LEU A 102 -0.22 -18.74 6.50
CA LEU A 102 0.05 -17.48 7.19
C LEU A 102 0.23 -17.69 8.70
N CYS A 103 -0.58 -18.57 9.32
CA CYS A 103 -0.39 -18.95 10.72
C CYS A 103 1.00 -19.55 10.95
N ALA A 104 1.46 -20.40 10.03
CA ALA A 104 2.76 -21.04 10.11
C ALA A 104 3.93 -20.06 9.96
N GLU A 105 3.75 -18.97 9.21
CA GLU A 105 4.79 -17.94 8.96
C GLU A 105 4.95 -16.95 10.11
N ILE A 106 3.87 -16.68 10.87
CA ILE A 106 3.89 -15.69 11.95
C ILE A 106 4.65 -16.24 13.18
N ASN A 107 5.51 -15.43 13.77
CA ASN A 107 6.15 -15.65 15.04
C ASN A 107 5.28 -15.07 16.18
N GLU A 108 4.44 -15.90 16.77
CA GLU A 108 3.50 -15.50 17.83
C GLU A 108 4.19 -14.92 19.07
N LYS A 109 5.39 -15.40 19.40
CA LYS A 109 6.12 -14.96 20.60
C LYS A 109 6.55 -13.50 20.52
N GLU A 110 6.81 -13.02 19.32
CA GLU A 110 7.28 -11.65 19.06
C GLU A 110 6.19 -10.73 18.49
N THR A 111 5.01 -11.29 18.18
CA THR A 111 3.86 -10.53 17.68
C THR A 111 3.11 -9.87 18.83
N ARG A 112 2.85 -8.56 18.70
CA ARG A 112 2.15 -7.73 19.70
C ARG A 112 1.29 -6.71 18.98
N ILE A 113 -0.01 -6.76 19.14
CA ILE A 113 -0.93 -5.78 18.52
C ILE A 113 -1.22 -4.63 19.49
N ASN A 114 -1.22 -4.90 20.79
CA ASN A 114 -1.53 -3.92 21.82
C ASN A 114 -0.26 -3.21 22.34
N GLY A 115 -0.44 -2.04 22.92
CA GLY A 115 0.64 -1.29 23.54
C GLY A 115 1.45 -0.42 22.57
N ASN A 116 2.51 0.19 23.08
CA ASN A 116 3.30 1.21 22.34
C ASN A 116 4.15 0.64 21.19
N ASN A 117 4.42 -0.66 21.19
CA ASN A 117 5.24 -1.34 20.20
C ASN A 117 4.42 -2.38 19.40
N ALA A 118 3.30 -1.95 18.79
CA ALA A 118 2.47 -2.81 17.98
C ALA A 118 3.26 -3.30 16.74
N GLN A 119 3.38 -4.61 16.60
CA GLN A 119 4.10 -5.26 15.50
C GLN A 119 3.60 -6.68 15.24
N ILE A 120 3.79 -7.15 14.02
CA ILE A 120 3.70 -8.57 13.65
C ILE A 120 5.08 -9.00 13.19
N ALA A 121 5.61 -10.07 13.80
CA ALA A 121 6.89 -10.67 13.46
C ALA A 121 6.66 -11.97 12.67
N PHE A 122 7.55 -12.24 11.73
CA PHE A 122 7.56 -13.47 10.93
C PHE A 122 8.79 -14.32 11.30
N LYS A 123 8.68 -15.64 11.13
CA LYS A 123 9.78 -16.58 11.41
C LYS A 123 11.02 -16.33 10.55
N ASN A 124 10.84 -15.74 9.36
CA ASN A 124 11.91 -15.36 8.46
C ASN A 124 12.54 -14.00 8.78
N THR A 125 12.39 -13.52 10.03
CA THR A 125 12.89 -12.24 10.57
C THR A 125 12.29 -10.96 9.97
N SER A 126 11.27 -11.08 9.11
CA SER A 126 10.52 -9.91 8.65
C SER A 126 9.63 -9.37 9.77
N ILE A 127 9.40 -8.06 9.77
CA ILE A 127 8.61 -7.38 10.80
C ILE A 127 7.72 -6.31 10.12
N ILE A 128 6.45 -6.27 10.53
CA ILE A 128 5.53 -5.17 10.25
C ILE A 128 5.33 -4.41 11.56
N LYS A 129 5.68 -3.13 11.60
CA LYS A 129 5.62 -2.30 12.81
C LYS A 129 4.80 -1.05 12.59
N VAL A 130 3.93 -0.71 13.55
CA VAL A 130 3.24 0.58 13.59
C VAL A 130 4.18 1.62 14.20
N VAL A 131 4.29 2.76 13.53
CA VAL A 131 5.08 3.91 13.98
C VAL A 131 4.21 5.14 14.09
N THR A 132 4.51 6.01 15.05
CA THR A 132 3.83 7.31 15.18
C THR A 132 4.56 8.35 14.33
N ALA A 133 3.79 9.30 13.80
CA ALA A 133 4.31 10.46 13.09
C ALA A 133 4.85 11.51 14.09
N SER A 134 5.84 11.14 14.89
CA SER A 134 6.42 11.99 15.94
C SER A 134 7.94 11.85 16.02
N ASP A 135 8.60 12.84 16.60
CA ASP A 135 10.05 12.86 16.79
C ASP A 135 10.58 11.68 17.62
N SER A 136 9.78 11.16 18.54
CA SER A 136 10.12 9.97 19.34
C SER A 136 10.30 8.69 18.50
N SER A 137 9.83 8.70 17.25
CA SER A 137 9.95 7.57 16.32
C SER A 137 11.26 7.53 15.52
N ARG A 138 12.16 8.50 15.67
CA ARG A 138 13.39 8.66 14.86
C ARG A 138 14.34 7.46 14.86
N GLY A 139 14.24 6.56 15.82
CA GLY A 139 15.05 5.33 15.90
C GLY A 139 14.62 4.19 14.96
N ASN A 140 13.43 4.27 14.35
CA ASN A 140 12.93 3.21 13.48
C ASN A 140 13.69 3.16 12.15
N ARG A 141 13.83 1.95 11.60
CA ARG A 141 14.48 1.68 10.31
C ARG A 141 13.63 0.67 9.53
N CYS A 142 13.35 0.98 8.26
CA CYS A 142 12.60 0.10 7.37
C CYS A 142 13.11 0.16 5.94
N ASN A 143 12.72 -0.81 5.14
CA ASN A 143 12.88 -0.80 3.68
C ASN A 143 11.54 -0.63 2.95
N VAL A 144 10.41 -0.70 3.68
CA VAL A 144 9.08 -0.39 3.19
C VAL A 144 8.41 0.58 4.15
N LEU A 145 7.97 1.73 3.65
CA LEU A 145 7.20 2.71 4.39
C LEU A 145 5.79 2.78 3.80
N LEU A 146 4.79 2.40 4.59
CA LEU A 146 3.38 2.49 4.25
C LEU A 146 2.75 3.66 5.00
N LEU A 147 2.20 4.61 4.26
CA LEU A 147 1.51 5.79 4.76
C LEU A 147 0.02 5.64 4.48
N ASP A 148 -0.75 5.24 5.49
CA ASP A 148 -2.20 5.10 5.40
C ASP A 148 -2.87 6.43 5.77
N GLU A 149 -3.86 6.85 4.98
CA GLU A 149 -4.50 8.18 5.06
C GLU A 149 -3.45 9.31 5.16
N TYR A 150 -2.44 9.27 4.27
CA TYR A 150 -1.27 10.18 4.32
C TYR A 150 -1.65 11.67 4.31
N ARG A 151 -2.82 12.03 3.77
CA ARG A 151 -3.35 13.40 3.82
C ARG A 151 -3.51 13.95 5.24
N LEU A 152 -3.68 13.07 6.24
CA LEU A 152 -3.83 13.45 7.65
C LEU A 152 -2.50 13.63 8.38
N ILE A 153 -1.38 13.30 7.73
CA ILE A 153 -0.02 13.48 8.28
C ILE A 153 0.54 14.78 7.70
N SER A 154 1.19 15.61 8.48
CA SER A 154 1.81 16.81 7.92
C SER A 154 2.94 16.46 6.95
N LYS A 155 3.05 17.21 5.85
CA LYS A 155 4.11 17.01 4.86
C LYS A 155 5.48 17.09 5.51
N ASP A 156 5.68 18.05 6.41
CA ASP A 156 6.93 18.23 7.12
C ASP A 156 7.32 16.98 7.94
N THR A 157 6.38 16.42 8.70
CA THR A 157 6.63 15.18 9.45
C THR A 157 7.01 14.01 8.53
N ILE A 158 6.36 13.89 7.37
CA ILE A 158 6.72 12.84 6.42
C ILE A 158 8.14 13.04 5.91
N ASP A 159 8.50 14.26 5.52
CA ASP A 159 9.79 14.55 4.89
C ASP A 159 10.95 14.54 5.91
N THR A 160 10.72 15.03 7.13
CA THR A 160 11.78 15.19 8.15
C THR A 160 11.94 13.97 9.07
N VAL A 161 10.86 13.19 9.30
CA VAL A 161 10.86 12.05 10.21
C VAL A 161 10.68 10.73 9.47
N LEU A 162 9.53 10.52 8.83
CA LEU A 162 9.13 9.19 8.34
C LEU A 162 10.00 8.71 7.17
N LYS A 163 10.32 9.55 6.20
CA LYS A 163 11.21 9.19 5.09
C LYS A 163 12.63 8.85 5.55
N LYS A 164 13.07 9.38 6.70
CA LYS A 164 14.39 9.03 7.28
C LYS A 164 14.45 7.60 7.81
N PHE A 165 13.33 6.91 7.97
CA PHE A 165 13.31 5.47 8.30
C PHE A 165 13.79 4.60 7.14
N LEU A 166 13.69 5.06 5.90
CA LEU A 166 14.09 4.33 4.69
C LEU A 166 15.63 4.26 4.51
N THR A 167 16.32 3.87 5.57
CA THR A 167 17.78 3.70 5.59
C THR A 167 18.21 2.26 5.78
N PHE A 168 17.23 1.36 5.99
CA PHE A 168 17.49 -0.06 6.13
C PHE A 168 17.55 -0.73 4.76
N ARG A 169 18.59 -1.50 4.51
CA ARG A 169 18.67 -2.41 3.37
C ARG A 169 18.39 -3.83 3.86
N ARG A 170 17.50 -4.52 3.17
CA ARG A 170 17.20 -5.91 3.45
C ARG A 170 18.40 -6.79 3.12
N LEU A 171 18.76 -7.69 4.02
CA LEU A 171 19.81 -8.69 3.80
C LEU A 171 19.13 -10.08 3.68
N PRO A 172 19.21 -10.80 2.55
CA PRO A 172 18.71 -12.17 2.47
C PRO A 172 19.48 -13.07 3.45
N LEU A 173 18.73 -13.79 4.28
CA LEU A 173 19.28 -14.58 5.40
C LEU A 173 19.85 -15.94 4.97
N TYR A 174 19.52 -16.42 3.77
CA TYR A 174 19.80 -17.79 3.34
C TYR A 174 20.45 -17.91 1.98
N ALA A 175 20.97 -16.84 1.45
CA ALA A 175 21.77 -16.96 0.26
C ALA A 175 23.20 -17.26 0.68
N GLU A 176 23.66 -18.46 0.43
CA GLU A 176 25.08 -18.78 0.26
C GLU A 176 25.61 -18.09 -1.01
N LEU A 177 25.37 -16.79 -1.09
CA LEU A 177 25.86 -15.96 -2.16
C LEU A 177 27.25 -15.47 -1.77
N THR A 178 28.16 -15.42 -2.73
CA THR A 178 29.42 -14.70 -2.58
C THR A 178 29.15 -13.23 -2.24
N ASP A 179 30.10 -12.56 -1.63
CA ASP A 179 29.93 -11.15 -1.27
C ASP A 179 29.69 -10.25 -2.50
N GLU A 180 30.21 -10.64 -3.66
CA GLU A 180 29.96 -9.95 -4.93
C GLU A 180 28.55 -10.17 -5.46
N GLU A 181 28.02 -11.39 -5.36
CA GLU A 181 26.63 -11.70 -5.74
C GLU A 181 25.64 -11.01 -4.79
N LYS A 182 25.92 -11.00 -3.48
CA LYS A 182 25.15 -10.24 -2.49
C LYS A 182 25.12 -8.77 -2.87
N LYS A 183 26.26 -8.17 -3.18
CA LYS A 183 26.35 -6.76 -3.55
C LYS A 183 25.54 -6.46 -4.81
N ARG A 184 25.60 -7.31 -5.84
CA ARG A 184 24.85 -7.15 -7.09
C ARG A 184 23.33 -7.27 -6.89
N GLU A 185 22.88 -8.17 -6.02
CA GLU A 185 21.44 -8.35 -5.74
C GLU A 185 20.91 -7.20 -4.89
N TYR A 186 21.68 -6.72 -3.92
CA TYR A 186 21.28 -5.63 -3.03
C TYR A 186 21.30 -4.25 -3.66
N ASP A 187 22.21 -4.00 -4.57
CA ASP A 187 22.27 -2.72 -5.29
C ASP A 187 21.04 -2.51 -6.19
N LYS A 188 20.33 -3.60 -6.51
CA LYS A 188 19.08 -3.56 -7.30
C LYS A 188 17.83 -3.34 -6.47
N GLU A 189 17.83 -3.71 -5.18
CA GLU A 189 16.65 -3.59 -4.33
C GLU A 189 16.56 -2.17 -3.74
N LYS A 190 15.56 -1.41 -4.20
CA LYS A 190 15.26 -0.06 -3.71
C LYS A 190 14.27 -0.13 -2.55
N ASN A 191 14.38 0.81 -1.62
CA ASN A 191 13.37 1.03 -0.60
C ASN A 191 12.07 1.51 -1.24
N LEU A 192 10.94 1.11 -0.64
CA LEU A 192 9.61 1.30 -1.20
C LEU A 192 8.78 2.25 -0.33
N THR A 193 7.95 3.06 -0.99
CA THR A 193 6.96 3.91 -0.33
C THR A 193 5.58 3.67 -0.90
N LEU A 194 4.61 3.42 -0.03
CA LEU A 194 3.21 3.25 -0.37
C LEU A 194 2.41 4.35 0.31
N TRP A 195 1.64 5.07 -0.49
CA TRP A 195 0.87 6.23 -0.08
C TRP A 195 -0.60 5.97 -0.39
N LEU A 196 -1.41 5.77 0.63
CA LEU A 196 -2.83 5.49 0.46
C LEU A 196 -3.63 6.59 1.15
N THR A 197 -4.68 7.08 0.47
CA THR A 197 -5.57 8.08 1.04
C THR A 197 -6.93 8.07 0.37
N SER A 198 -7.89 8.70 1.03
CA SER A 198 -9.14 9.13 0.42
C SER A 198 -8.93 10.49 -0.26
N PRO A 199 -9.77 10.86 -1.26
CA PRO A 199 -9.69 12.16 -1.93
C PRO A 199 -9.80 13.32 -0.94
N PHE A 200 -9.20 14.46 -1.28
CA PHE A 200 -9.23 15.68 -0.48
C PHE A 200 -9.17 16.92 -1.40
N PHE A 201 -9.00 18.09 -0.81
CA PHE A 201 -8.98 19.35 -1.56
C PHE A 201 -7.74 19.49 -2.44
N LYS A 202 -7.89 20.17 -3.58
CA LYS A 202 -6.84 20.38 -4.58
C LYS A 202 -5.71 21.32 -4.10
N ASP A 203 -6.03 22.25 -3.23
CA ASP A 203 -5.06 23.15 -2.59
C ASP A 203 -4.23 22.47 -1.51
N HIS A 204 -4.60 21.24 -1.12
CA HIS A 204 -3.87 20.48 -0.12
C HIS A 204 -2.64 19.79 -0.71
N TRP A 205 -1.55 19.73 0.03
CA TRP A 205 -0.26 19.13 -0.40
C TRP A 205 -0.37 17.68 -0.88
N SER A 206 -1.39 16.93 -0.41
CA SER A 206 -1.60 15.57 -0.85
C SER A 206 -1.96 15.46 -2.34
N TYR A 207 -2.62 16.48 -2.90
CA TYR A 207 -2.88 16.58 -4.33
C TYR A 207 -1.57 16.82 -5.12
N THR A 208 -0.73 17.75 -4.65
CA THR A 208 0.59 17.98 -5.26
C THR A 208 1.41 16.68 -5.30
N LYS A 209 1.35 15.86 -4.24
CA LYS A 209 2.02 14.54 -4.22
C LYS A 209 1.51 13.62 -5.33
N CYS A 210 0.21 13.65 -5.64
CA CYS A 210 -0.36 12.86 -6.74
C CYS A 210 0.16 13.34 -8.10
N VAL A 211 0.14 14.66 -8.33
CA VAL A 211 0.63 15.30 -9.56
C VAL A 211 2.11 15.02 -9.78
N ASP A 212 2.93 15.18 -8.75
CA ASP A 212 4.37 14.91 -8.82
C ASP A 212 4.65 13.44 -9.15
N THR A 213 3.88 12.53 -8.52
CA THR A 213 4.03 11.09 -8.81
C THR A 213 3.56 10.74 -10.21
N TYR A 214 2.49 11.39 -10.70
CA TYR A 214 2.03 11.23 -12.07
C TYR A 214 3.07 11.69 -13.09
N ASN A 215 3.63 12.88 -12.90
CA ASN A 215 4.68 13.38 -13.77
C ASN A 215 5.92 12.47 -13.78
N ALA A 216 6.28 11.94 -12.60
CA ALA A 216 7.37 10.99 -12.48
C ALA A 216 7.06 9.60 -13.05
N MET A 217 5.77 9.21 -13.13
CA MET A 217 5.32 7.98 -13.77
C MET A 217 5.47 8.01 -15.29
N LEU A 218 5.43 9.21 -15.89
CA LEU A 218 5.65 9.40 -17.32
C LEU A 218 7.15 9.26 -17.71
N ASP A 219 8.05 9.23 -16.73
CA ASP A 219 9.46 8.97 -16.92
C ASP A 219 9.74 7.46 -16.76
N ASP A 220 10.02 6.78 -17.86
CA ASP A 220 10.25 5.31 -17.90
C ASP A 220 11.42 4.85 -17.02
N SER A 221 12.33 5.76 -16.64
CA SER A 221 13.44 5.45 -15.73
C SER A 221 12.99 5.27 -14.27
N ARG A 222 11.77 5.72 -13.93
CA ARG A 222 11.23 5.73 -12.58
C ARG A 222 10.06 4.77 -12.45
N ARG A 223 10.22 3.75 -11.62
CA ARG A 223 9.11 2.84 -11.29
C ARG A 223 8.19 3.49 -10.25
N GLN A 224 7.46 4.51 -10.66
CA GLN A 224 6.44 5.18 -9.85
C GLN A 224 5.06 4.89 -10.43
N PHE A 225 4.06 4.83 -9.57
CA PHE A 225 2.69 4.57 -10.00
C PHE A 225 1.71 5.34 -9.13
N VAL A 226 0.75 6.01 -9.78
CA VAL A 226 -0.38 6.64 -9.12
C VAL A 226 -1.67 6.22 -9.79
N CYS A 227 -2.69 5.92 -9.01
CA CYS A 227 -4.03 5.66 -9.50
C CYS A 227 -5.09 6.15 -8.52
N GLY A 228 -6.29 6.38 -9.05
CA GLY A 228 -7.47 6.70 -8.28
C GLY A 228 -8.65 5.80 -8.67
N PHE A 229 -9.49 5.46 -7.72
CA PHE A 229 -10.69 4.66 -7.95
C PHE A 229 -11.91 5.31 -7.30
N PRO A 230 -12.98 5.52 -8.08
CA PRO A 230 -14.22 6.09 -7.60
C PRO A 230 -15.08 5.08 -6.85
N TYR A 231 -16.13 5.56 -6.20
CA TYR A 231 -17.03 4.72 -5.40
C TYR A 231 -17.87 3.74 -6.25
N GLU A 232 -18.10 4.07 -7.50
CA GLU A 232 -18.84 3.21 -8.44
C GLU A 232 -18.18 1.83 -8.57
N LEU A 233 -16.84 1.79 -8.54
CA LEU A 233 -16.12 0.52 -8.53
C LEU A 233 -16.41 -0.27 -7.24
N SER A 234 -16.48 0.42 -6.09
CA SER A 234 -16.77 -0.24 -4.81
C SER A 234 -18.19 -0.82 -4.78
N ILE A 235 -19.17 -0.10 -5.35
CA ILE A 235 -20.54 -0.59 -5.51
C ILE A 235 -20.58 -1.79 -6.46
N HIS A 236 -19.99 -1.65 -7.64
CA HIS A 236 -19.94 -2.73 -8.64
C HIS A 236 -19.31 -4.01 -8.09
N GLU A 237 -18.32 -3.88 -7.26
CA GLU A 237 -17.62 -5.00 -6.64
C GLU A 237 -18.31 -5.52 -5.34
N GLY A 238 -19.44 -4.93 -4.95
CA GLY A 238 -20.19 -5.32 -3.76
C GLY A 238 -19.44 -5.03 -2.44
N LEU A 239 -18.59 -4.01 -2.42
CA LEU A 239 -17.81 -3.57 -1.25
C LEU A 239 -18.43 -2.37 -0.54
N LEU A 240 -19.34 -1.67 -1.21
CA LEU A 240 -20.05 -0.49 -0.71
C LEU A 240 -21.54 -0.60 -1.07
N ASP A 241 -22.38 -0.38 -0.09
CA ASP A 241 -23.82 -0.38 -0.29
C ASP A 241 -24.24 0.91 -1.03
N PRO A 242 -24.96 0.80 -2.17
CA PRO A 242 -25.44 1.96 -2.90
C PRO A 242 -26.44 2.81 -2.10
N GLU A 243 -27.20 2.24 -1.17
CA GLU A 243 -28.14 2.97 -0.32
C GLU A 243 -27.40 3.94 0.61
N ILE A 244 -26.28 3.52 1.20
CA ILE A 244 -25.44 4.42 2.03
C ILE A 244 -24.96 5.62 1.22
N VAL A 245 -24.61 5.41 -0.04
CA VAL A 245 -24.16 6.51 -0.93
C VAL A 245 -25.34 7.44 -1.24
N ALA A 246 -26.51 6.90 -1.50
CA ALA A 246 -27.71 7.69 -1.78
C ALA A 246 -28.13 8.54 -0.56
N ASP A 247 -28.07 7.96 0.63
CA ASP A 247 -28.37 8.66 1.88
C ASP A 247 -27.36 9.78 2.17
N GLU A 248 -26.06 9.52 2.02
CA GLU A 248 -25.04 10.55 2.16
C GLU A 248 -25.22 11.67 1.12
N MET A 249 -25.68 11.32 -0.11
CA MET A 249 -26.01 12.30 -1.15
C MET A 249 -27.16 13.19 -0.76
N ALA A 250 -28.19 12.62 -0.19
CA ALA A 250 -29.38 13.36 0.25
C ALA A 250 -29.07 14.28 1.43
N GLU A 251 -28.28 13.82 2.40
CA GLU A 251 -27.99 14.57 3.63
C GLU A 251 -26.97 15.71 3.42
N ARG A 252 -25.93 15.47 2.65
CA ARG A 252 -24.75 16.35 2.60
C ARG A 252 -24.53 17.07 1.28
N GLY A 253 -25.37 16.81 0.28
CA GLY A 253 -25.28 17.39 -1.06
C GLY A 253 -24.14 16.79 -1.92
N ALA A 254 -24.27 16.97 -3.22
CA ALA A 254 -23.37 16.38 -4.20
C ALA A 254 -21.89 16.74 -4.03
N GLN A 255 -21.60 17.92 -3.51
CA GLN A 255 -20.22 18.39 -3.30
C GLN A 255 -19.45 17.59 -2.25
N PHE A 256 -20.07 17.24 -1.14
CA PHE A 256 -19.43 16.43 -0.10
C PHE A 256 -19.09 15.02 -0.57
N ILE A 257 -19.97 14.45 -1.36
CA ILE A 257 -19.82 13.11 -1.92
C ILE A 257 -18.71 13.08 -2.96
N CYS A 258 -18.62 14.10 -3.79
CA CYS A 258 -17.54 14.24 -4.76
C CYS A 258 -16.17 14.17 -4.08
N ALA A 259 -15.97 14.85 -2.96
CA ALA A 259 -14.69 14.84 -2.25
C ALA A 259 -14.38 13.49 -1.56
N HIS A 260 -15.39 12.80 -1.01
CA HIS A 260 -15.18 11.63 -0.16
C HIS A 260 -15.43 10.28 -0.87
N ILE A 261 -16.25 10.28 -1.90
CA ILE A 261 -16.72 9.08 -2.56
C ILE A 261 -16.27 9.01 -4.02
N ARG A 262 -16.33 10.12 -4.76
CA ARG A 262 -16.03 10.15 -6.21
C ARG A 262 -14.57 10.36 -6.59
N ASN A 263 -13.63 10.45 -5.69
CA ASN A 263 -12.27 10.84 -6.04
C ASN A 263 -12.18 12.24 -6.71
N GLN A 264 -13.11 13.13 -6.41
CA GLN A 264 -13.11 14.49 -6.95
C GLN A 264 -12.44 15.46 -5.99
N VAL A 265 -11.76 16.44 -6.54
CA VAL A 265 -11.17 17.55 -5.80
C VAL A 265 -12.18 18.70 -5.74
N PHE A 266 -12.24 19.37 -4.62
CA PHE A 266 -13.34 20.21 -4.20
C PHE A 266 -13.39 21.61 -4.83
N ASP A 267 -12.75 21.93 -5.88
CA ASP A 267 -12.87 23.19 -6.61
C ASP A 267 -13.56 23.05 -7.97
N GLY A 268 -14.27 21.95 -8.17
CA GLY A 268 -14.95 21.62 -9.41
C GLY A 268 -14.08 20.85 -10.41
N ASP A 269 -12.81 20.65 -10.12
CA ASP A 269 -11.93 19.85 -10.97
C ASP A 269 -11.85 18.41 -10.47
N THR A 270 -11.92 17.49 -11.37
CA THR A 270 -11.84 16.06 -11.11
C THR A 270 -10.39 15.63 -11.02
N ILE A 271 -9.99 14.86 -10.01
CA ILE A 271 -8.76 14.08 -10.08
C ILE A 271 -9.00 13.01 -11.15
N GLN A 272 -8.28 13.13 -12.24
CA GLN A 272 -8.32 12.15 -13.29
C GLN A 272 -7.78 10.82 -12.75
N VAL A 273 -8.55 9.76 -12.93
CA VAL A 273 -8.04 8.41 -12.74
C VAL A 273 -7.07 8.13 -13.88
N VAL A 274 -5.80 8.17 -13.61
CA VAL A 274 -4.79 7.87 -14.60
C VAL A 274 -4.29 6.45 -14.36
N LEU A 275 -4.74 5.53 -15.20
CA LEU A 275 -4.15 4.22 -15.37
C LEU A 275 -3.12 4.33 -16.51
N SER A 276 -1.98 4.93 -16.25
CA SER A 276 -0.86 4.83 -17.17
C SER A 276 0.33 4.24 -16.43
N GLY A 277 0.57 2.98 -16.64
CA GLY A 277 1.88 2.39 -16.52
C GLY A 277 2.61 2.51 -17.85
N SER A 278 3.78 1.96 -18.00
CA SER A 278 4.56 1.85 -19.25
C SER A 278 3.81 1.21 -20.45
N MET A 279 2.55 0.89 -20.30
CA MET A 279 1.63 0.68 -21.39
C MET A 279 1.04 2.05 -21.73
N HIS A 280 1.21 2.48 -22.98
CA HIS A 280 0.66 3.68 -23.56
C HIS A 280 -0.89 3.69 -23.52
N CYS A 281 -1.48 3.67 -22.34
CA CYS A 281 -2.90 3.90 -22.17
C CYS A 281 -3.14 5.39 -22.00
N LYS A 282 -3.43 6.06 -23.10
CA LYS A 282 -4.20 7.30 -23.04
C LYS A 282 -5.54 6.96 -22.42
N LEU A 283 -5.85 7.58 -21.30
CA LEU A 283 -7.20 7.52 -20.76
C LEU A 283 -8.15 8.12 -21.76
N PRO A 284 -9.25 7.45 -22.09
CA PRO A 284 -10.30 8.09 -22.86
C PRO A 284 -10.79 9.33 -22.10
N SER A 285 -10.98 10.44 -22.81
CA SER A 285 -11.56 11.68 -22.26
C SER A 285 -12.90 11.49 -21.53
N GLU A 286 -13.52 10.36 -21.71
CA GLU A 286 -14.80 9.94 -21.13
C GLU A 286 -14.71 9.50 -19.66
N VAL A 287 -13.51 9.27 -19.10
CA VAL A 287 -13.31 8.98 -17.68
C VAL A 287 -13.33 10.27 -16.83
N TYR A 288 -13.33 11.40 -17.49
CA TYR A 288 -13.43 12.70 -16.83
C TYR A 288 -14.89 13.05 -16.59
N VAL A 289 -15.29 13.13 -15.34
CA VAL A 289 -16.59 13.71 -15.02
C VAL A 289 -16.48 15.21 -15.29
N ASN A 290 -17.02 15.62 -16.42
CA ASN A 290 -17.25 17.03 -16.69
C ASN A 290 -18.18 17.61 -15.62
N LYS A 291 -17.87 18.85 -15.25
CA LYS A 291 -18.50 19.77 -14.31
C LYS A 291 -19.90 19.45 -13.82
#